data_0144474538152f38bb0663d221250ece
#
_entry.id   0144474538152f38bb0663d221250ece
#
_cell.length_a   1.000
_cell.length_b   1.000
_cell.length_c   1.000
_cell.angle_alpha   90.00
_cell.angle_beta   90.00
_cell.angle_gamma   90.00
#
_symmetry.space_group_name_H-M   'P 1'
#
loop_
_entity.id
_entity.type
_entity.pdbx_description
1 polymer ?
#
loop_
_entity_poly.entity_id
_entity_poly.type
_entity_poly.pdbx_seq_one_letter_code
_entity_poly.pdbx_strand_id
1 'polypeptide(L)'
;DGDAMVLPTRRLLEILAELNAAFPDLQRVSSYCLPRNLAKKTVEELTQLREAGLKILYVGMESGDDEVLRRINKGETWESTRSALLKIREAGLTSSVMVLNGLGGETLSRQHAINTATLCNETQPDYLSTLVVSFPQGEERFREGFGEDFAPLSQHGLFEEIQTFLEHLNLER
;
A
#
# COMPACT_ATOMS: atom_id res chain seq x y z
N ASP A 1 5.04 -11.18 9.73
CA ASP A 1 5.59 -9.83 9.88
C ASP A 1 6.70 -9.57 8.87
N GLY A 2 6.76 -8.34 8.42
CA GLY A 2 7.71 -7.93 7.40
C GLY A 2 7.26 -8.27 5.99
N ASP A 3 8.02 -7.79 5.02
CA ASP A 3 7.73 -7.94 3.59
C ASP A 3 8.44 -9.16 3.02
N ALA A 4 7.74 -10.31 2.98
CA ALA A 4 8.29 -11.52 2.40
C ALA A 4 8.47 -11.42 0.87
N MET A 5 7.80 -10.48 0.20
CA MET A 5 7.87 -10.32 -1.26
C MET A 5 9.24 -9.82 -1.75
N VAL A 6 10.12 -9.40 -0.83
CA VAL A 6 11.53 -9.13 -1.13
C VAL A 6 12.30 -10.40 -1.58
N LEU A 7 11.84 -11.57 -1.14
CA LEU A 7 12.49 -12.85 -1.47
C LEU A 7 12.29 -13.21 -2.96
N PRO A 8 13.24 -13.95 -3.57
CA PRO A 8 13.06 -14.52 -4.89
C PRO A 8 11.85 -15.45 -4.95
N THR A 9 11.16 -15.49 -6.07
CA THR A 9 9.95 -16.30 -6.30
C THR A 9 10.17 -17.77 -5.98
N ARG A 10 11.31 -18.34 -6.38
CA ARG A 10 11.68 -19.74 -6.03
C ARG A 10 11.64 -19.97 -4.52
N ARG A 11 12.20 -19.05 -3.72
CA ARG A 11 12.24 -19.20 -2.26
C ARG A 11 10.84 -19.09 -1.64
N LEU A 12 10.01 -18.21 -2.17
CA LEU A 12 8.60 -18.11 -1.73
C LEU A 12 7.82 -19.38 -2.03
N LEU A 13 8.02 -20.01 -3.20
CA LEU A 13 7.38 -21.28 -3.55
C LEU A 13 7.83 -22.41 -2.63
N GLU A 14 9.12 -22.50 -2.29
CA GLU A 14 9.64 -23.47 -1.30
C GLU A 14 8.93 -23.29 0.07
N ILE A 15 8.83 -22.03 0.55
CA ILE A 15 8.15 -21.73 1.83
C ILE A 15 6.67 -22.10 1.79
N LEU A 16 5.97 -21.77 0.69
CA LEU A 16 4.55 -22.11 0.54
C LEU A 16 4.34 -23.64 0.50
N ALA A 17 5.23 -24.38 -0.16
CA ALA A 17 5.17 -25.83 -0.18
C ALA A 17 5.32 -26.45 1.24
N GLU A 18 6.27 -25.97 2.02
CA GLU A 18 6.47 -26.40 3.41
C GLU A 18 5.27 -26.03 4.30
N LEU A 19 4.70 -24.82 4.14
CA LEU A 19 3.50 -24.41 4.88
C LEU A 19 2.30 -25.31 4.56
N ASN A 20 2.07 -25.62 3.30
CA ASN A 20 0.97 -26.47 2.87
C ASN A 20 1.16 -27.94 3.36
N ALA A 21 2.41 -28.42 3.39
CA ALA A 21 2.72 -29.74 3.93
C ALA A 21 2.52 -29.83 5.46
N ALA A 22 2.94 -28.76 6.17
CA ALA A 22 2.81 -28.71 7.63
C ALA A 22 1.37 -28.43 8.11
N PHE A 23 0.57 -27.73 7.30
CA PHE A 23 -0.79 -27.31 7.63
C PHE A 23 -1.76 -27.65 6.47
N PRO A 24 -2.20 -28.92 6.35
CA PRO A 24 -3.04 -29.37 5.22
C PRO A 24 -4.37 -28.61 5.07
N ASP A 25 -4.91 -28.09 6.18
CA ASP A 25 -6.18 -27.34 6.22
C ASP A 25 -5.99 -25.83 6.04
N LEU A 26 -4.78 -25.37 5.69
CA LEU A 26 -4.47 -23.96 5.53
C LEU A 26 -5.28 -23.36 4.37
N GLN A 27 -6.18 -22.43 4.67
CA GLN A 27 -7.08 -21.85 3.67
C GLN A 27 -6.40 -20.76 2.83
N ARG A 28 -5.43 -20.06 3.41
CA ARG A 28 -4.72 -18.97 2.71
C ARG A 28 -3.40 -18.62 3.39
N VAL A 29 -2.46 -18.12 2.60
CA VAL A 29 -1.29 -17.38 3.05
C VAL A 29 -1.43 -15.92 2.61
N SER A 30 -1.04 -15.01 3.46
CA SER A 30 -1.03 -13.57 3.18
C SER A 30 0.35 -13.01 3.48
N SER A 31 0.74 -11.92 2.80
CA SER A 31 2.01 -11.25 3.04
C SER A 31 1.85 -9.74 2.94
N TYR A 32 2.63 -9.00 3.73
CA TYR A 32 2.88 -7.59 3.44
C TYR A 32 3.72 -7.46 2.17
N CYS A 33 3.57 -6.33 1.50
CA CYS A 33 4.25 -6.07 0.25
C CYS A 33 4.50 -4.58 0.05
N LEU A 34 5.75 -4.21 -0.17
CA LEU A 34 6.09 -2.91 -0.73
C LEU A 34 6.02 -2.97 -2.26
N PRO A 35 5.46 -1.96 -2.95
CA PRO A 35 5.34 -1.93 -4.40
C PRO A 35 6.64 -2.27 -5.14
N ARG A 36 7.78 -1.69 -4.71
CA ARG A 36 9.10 -1.95 -5.30
C ARG A 36 9.54 -3.42 -5.27
N ASN A 37 9.04 -4.23 -4.33
CA ASN A 37 9.39 -5.65 -4.24
C ASN A 37 8.65 -6.49 -5.29
N LEU A 38 7.63 -5.93 -5.93
CA LEU A 38 6.97 -6.53 -7.11
C LEU A 38 7.58 -6.07 -8.45
N ALA A 39 8.39 -5.02 -8.45
CA ALA A 39 8.94 -4.49 -9.69
C ALA A 39 9.69 -5.54 -10.52
N LYS A 40 10.41 -6.46 -9.86
CA LYS A 40 11.20 -7.53 -10.49
C LYS A 40 10.44 -8.85 -10.68
N LYS A 41 9.21 -8.95 -10.18
CA LYS A 41 8.38 -10.14 -10.36
C LYS A 41 7.48 -9.97 -11.57
N THR A 42 7.36 -11.05 -12.35
CA THR A 42 6.42 -11.07 -13.48
C THR A 42 5.02 -11.45 -13.01
N VAL A 43 4.02 -11.24 -13.86
CA VAL A 43 2.63 -11.67 -13.59
C VAL A 43 2.56 -13.20 -13.47
N GLU A 44 3.32 -13.92 -14.28
CA GLU A 44 3.40 -15.38 -14.24
C GLU A 44 3.97 -15.88 -12.92
N GLU A 45 5.02 -15.24 -12.39
CA GLU A 45 5.59 -15.55 -11.07
C GLU A 45 4.58 -15.31 -9.94
N LEU A 46 3.84 -14.21 -10.00
CA LEU A 46 2.78 -13.91 -9.03
C LEU A 46 1.63 -14.92 -9.13
N THR A 47 1.28 -15.34 -10.34
CA THR A 47 0.28 -16.39 -10.58
C THR A 47 0.72 -17.73 -9.97
N GLN A 48 1.98 -18.12 -10.14
CA GLN A 48 2.54 -19.32 -9.51
C GLN A 48 2.45 -19.25 -7.98
N LEU A 49 2.77 -18.09 -7.38
CA LEU A 49 2.64 -17.88 -5.94
C LEU A 49 1.19 -17.99 -5.47
N ARG A 50 0.24 -17.44 -6.23
CA ARG A 50 -1.19 -17.57 -5.95
C ARG A 50 -1.64 -19.03 -5.98
N GLU A 51 -1.22 -19.80 -6.97
CA GLU A 51 -1.55 -21.23 -7.12
C GLU A 51 -0.94 -22.05 -5.99
N ALA A 52 0.24 -21.65 -5.50
CA ALA A 52 0.89 -22.27 -4.34
C ALA A 52 0.26 -21.87 -2.98
N GLY A 53 -0.78 -21.01 -2.96
CA GLY A 53 -1.52 -20.69 -1.72
C GLY A 53 -1.39 -19.26 -1.22
N LEU A 54 -0.55 -18.41 -1.80
CA LEU A 54 -0.55 -16.98 -1.52
C LEU A 54 -1.85 -16.38 -2.06
N LYS A 55 -2.64 -15.70 -1.21
CA LYS A 55 -3.97 -15.19 -1.62
C LYS A 55 -4.08 -13.68 -1.51
N ILE A 56 -3.54 -13.09 -0.45
CA ILE A 56 -3.70 -11.66 -0.17
C ILE A 56 -2.33 -11.00 -0.02
N LEU A 57 -2.16 -9.86 -0.68
CA LEU A 57 -1.05 -8.96 -0.46
C LEU A 57 -1.53 -7.67 0.21
N TYR A 58 -0.98 -7.37 1.39
CA TYR A 58 -1.20 -6.11 2.10
C TYR A 58 -0.19 -5.09 1.61
N VAL A 59 -0.68 -4.07 0.91
CA VAL A 59 0.14 -3.07 0.24
C VAL A 59 0.04 -1.74 0.96
N GLY A 60 1.14 -1.28 1.53
CA GLY A 60 1.24 0.06 2.10
C GLY A 60 1.42 1.10 0.99
N MET A 61 0.31 1.59 0.45
CA MET A 61 0.30 2.71 -0.49
C MET A 61 0.70 4.01 0.21
N GLU A 62 0.13 4.24 1.40
CA GLU A 62 0.24 5.42 2.25
C GLU A 62 -0.31 6.68 1.60
N SER A 63 0.12 7.01 0.39
CA SER A 63 -0.29 8.15 -0.42
C SER A 63 -0.25 7.81 -1.92
N GLY A 64 -1.11 8.44 -2.69
CA GLY A 64 -1.02 8.50 -4.16
C GLY A 64 -0.34 9.78 -4.66
N ASP A 65 0.27 10.56 -3.78
CA ASP A 65 0.91 11.82 -4.11
C ASP A 65 2.43 11.71 -4.05
N ASP A 66 3.10 11.94 -5.18
CA ASP A 66 4.56 11.79 -5.29
C ASP A 66 5.34 12.77 -4.40
N GLU A 67 4.83 13.98 -4.17
CA GLU A 67 5.49 14.95 -3.30
C GLU A 67 5.39 14.51 -1.83
N VAL A 68 4.23 14.02 -1.41
CA VAL A 68 4.05 13.43 -0.07
C VAL A 68 4.97 12.23 0.10
N LEU A 69 4.96 11.27 -0.85
CA LEU A 69 5.82 10.08 -0.80
C LEU A 69 7.30 10.42 -0.74
N ARG A 70 7.73 11.44 -1.49
CA ARG A 70 9.10 11.95 -1.48
C ARG A 70 9.47 12.54 -0.12
N ARG A 71 8.62 13.40 0.45
CA ARG A 71 8.87 14.06 1.74
C ARG A 71 8.96 13.08 2.91
N ILE A 72 8.15 12.03 2.90
CA ILE A 72 8.21 11.00 3.96
C ILE A 72 9.29 9.93 3.72
N ASN A 73 10.10 10.08 2.68
CA ASN A 73 11.15 9.11 2.30
C ASN A 73 10.61 7.68 2.12
N LYS A 74 9.38 7.53 1.58
CA LYS A 74 8.76 6.21 1.37
C LYS A 74 9.55 5.34 0.39
N GLY A 75 10.23 5.97 -0.58
CA GLY A 75 10.97 5.28 -1.63
C GLY A 75 10.06 4.60 -2.66
N GLU A 76 8.82 5.03 -2.74
CA GLU A 76 7.82 4.64 -3.75
C GLU A 76 7.35 5.87 -4.52
N THR A 77 6.70 5.63 -5.66
CA THR A 77 6.04 6.66 -6.45
C THR A 77 4.62 6.22 -6.78
N TRP A 78 3.82 7.15 -7.27
CA TRP A 78 2.50 6.88 -7.82
C TRP A 78 2.57 5.74 -8.85
N GLU A 79 3.50 5.83 -9.81
CA GLU A 79 3.64 4.82 -10.88
C GLU A 79 4.16 3.47 -10.36
N SER A 80 5.09 3.44 -9.39
CA SER A 80 5.55 2.17 -8.81
C SER A 80 4.42 1.43 -8.10
N THR A 81 3.58 2.16 -7.39
CA THR A 81 2.42 1.61 -6.67
C THR A 81 1.33 1.15 -7.65
N ARG A 82 1.03 1.98 -8.66
CA ARG A 82 0.09 1.64 -9.72
C ARG A 82 0.50 0.34 -10.43
N SER A 83 1.73 0.29 -10.91
CA SER A 83 2.27 -0.89 -11.60
C SER A 83 2.18 -2.15 -10.74
N ALA A 84 2.51 -2.05 -9.44
CA ALA A 84 2.43 -3.17 -8.51
C ALA A 84 0.99 -3.67 -8.33
N LEU A 85 0.02 -2.78 -8.11
CA LEU A 85 -1.38 -3.13 -7.90
C LEU A 85 -2.03 -3.73 -9.16
N LEU A 86 -1.70 -3.20 -10.34
CA LEU A 86 -2.16 -3.79 -11.60
C LEU A 86 -1.61 -5.21 -11.82
N LYS A 87 -0.32 -5.46 -11.50
CA LYS A 87 0.25 -6.82 -11.53
C LYS A 87 -0.43 -7.78 -10.57
N ILE A 88 -0.73 -7.34 -9.33
CA ILE A 88 -1.47 -8.12 -8.34
C ILE A 88 -2.83 -8.54 -8.91
N ARG A 89 -3.56 -7.58 -9.48
CA ARG A 89 -4.88 -7.81 -10.10
C ARG A 89 -4.79 -8.76 -11.30
N GLU A 90 -3.83 -8.56 -12.20
CA GLU A 90 -3.64 -9.41 -13.38
C GLU A 90 -3.27 -10.84 -13.01
N ALA A 91 -2.48 -11.05 -11.97
CA ALA A 91 -2.16 -12.36 -11.42
C ALA A 91 -3.33 -13.02 -10.67
N GLY A 92 -4.44 -12.32 -10.44
CA GLY A 92 -5.60 -12.80 -9.71
C GLY A 92 -5.37 -12.93 -8.20
N LEU A 93 -4.38 -12.24 -7.66
CA LEU A 93 -4.18 -12.08 -6.22
C LEU A 93 -5.13 -11.00 -5.67
N THR A 94 -5.51 -11.15 -4.42
CA THR A 94 -6.30 -10.14 -3.72
C THR A 94 -5.38 -9.05 -3.15
N SER A 95 -5.70 -7.79 -3.44
CA SER A 95 -5.02 -6.63 -2.87
C SER A 95 -5.76 -6.08 -1.66
N SER A 96 -5.02 -5.78 -0.59
CA SER A 96 -5.50 -5.03 0.56
C SER A 96 -4.62 -3.79 0.72
N VAL A 97 -5.16 -2.64 0.36
CA VAL A 97 -4.40 -1.38 0.29
C VAL A 97 -4.64 -0.55 1.53
N MET A 98 -3.57 0.04 2.05
CA MET A 98 -3.61 0.94 3.20
C MET A 98 -3.17 2.34 2.80
N VAL A 99 -3.94 3.33 3.25
CA VAL A 99 -3.70 4.77 3.09
C VAL A 99 -3.55 5.41 4.48
N LEU A 100 -2.67 6.40 4.60
CA LEU A 100 -2.49 7.17 5.84
C LEU A 100 -3.03 8.59 5.69
N ASN A 101 -4.16 8.87 6.35
CA ASN A 101 -4.72 10.21 6.41
C ASN A 101 -3.84 11.13 7.27
N GLY A 102 -3.79 12.40 6.92
CA GLY A 102 -3.00 13.41 7.59
C GLY A 102 -1.52 13.43 7.20
N LEU A 103 -1.10 12.54 6.30
CA LEU A 103 0.30 12.36 5.93
C LEU A 103 0.88 13.58 5.20
N GLY A 104 0.03 14.32 4.47
CA GLY A 104 0.39 15.55 3.75
C GLY A 104 0.45 16.80 4.62
N GLY A 105 0.04 16.73 5.90
CA GLY A 105 -0.11 17.91 6.74
C GLY A 105 -1.10 18.91 6.15
N GLU A 106 -1.17 20.13 6.72
CA GLU A 106 -2.11 21.16 6.25
C GLU A 106 -1.88 21.58 4.80
N THR A 107 -0.62 21.61 4.35
CA THR A 107 -0.25 22.18 3.05
C THR A 107 -0.55 21.26 1.86
N LEU A 108 -0.45 19.93 2.04
CA LEU A 108 -0.62 18.96 0.97
C LEU A 108 -1.87 18.06 1.14
N SER A 109 -2.68 18.29 2.18
CA SER A 109 -3.83 17.45 2.53
C SER A 109 -4.78 17.21 1.35
N ARG A 110 -5.27 18.29 0.74
CA ARG A 110 -6.21 18.20 -0.40
C ARG A 110 -5.60 17.46 -1.60
N GLN A 111 -4.35 17.78 -1.93
CA GLN A 111 -3.62 17.14 -3.03
C GLN A 111 -3.40 15.65 -2.74
N HIS A 112 -2.98 15.32 -1.52
CA HIS A 112 -2.84 13.96 -1.04
C HIS A 112 -4.15 13.16 -1.19
N ALA A 113 -5.27 13.71 -0.73
CA ALA A 113 -6.58 13.05 -0.80
C ALA A 113 -6.99 12.75 -2.26
N ILE A 114 -6.92 13.75 -3.15
CA ILE A 114 -7.34 13.63 -4.55
C ILE A 114 -6.44 12.64 -5.31
N ASN A 115 -5.12 12.78 -5.19
CA ASN A 115 -4.17 11.92 -5.91
C ASN A 115 -4.25 10.47 -5.43
N THR A 116 -4.49 10.28 -4.12
CA THR A 116 -4.69 8.94 -3.55
C THR A 116 -5.99 8.29 -4.04
N ALA A 117 -7.09 9.05 -4.09
CA ALA A 117 -8.35 8.57 -4.67
C ALA A 117 -8.18 8.22 -6.17
N THR A 118 -7.47 9.05 -6.92
CA THR A 118 -7.18 8.79 -8.34
C THR A 118 -6.42 7.49 -8.53
N LEU A 119 -5.40 7.22 -7.72
CA LEU A 119 -4.65 5.98 -7.77
C LEU A 119 -5.51 4.76 -7.41
N CYS A 120 -6.37 4.88 -6.39
CA CYS A 120 -7.34 3.84 -6.03
C CYS A 120 -8.32 3.57 -7.18
N ASN A 121 -8.83 4.61 -7.84
CA ASN A 121 -9.75 4.48 -8.96
C ASN A 121 -9.11 3.76 -10.17
N GLU A 122 -7.84 4.04 -10.47
CA GLU A 122 -7.14 3.35 -11.55
C GLU A 122 -6.82 1.89 -11.23
N THR A 123 -6.53 1.59 -9.99
CA THR A 123 -6.06 0.26 -9.58
C THR A 123 -7.15 -0.66 -9.05
N GLN A 124 -8.29 -0.10 -8.60
CA GLN A 124 -9.46 -0.85 -8.12
C GLN A 124 -9.08 -1.92 -7.09
N PRO A 125 -8.53 -1.55 -5.91
CA PRO A 125 -8.13 -2.51 -4.90
C PRO A 125 -9.33 -3.32 -4.37
N ASP A 126 -9.11 -4.60 -4.01
CA ASP A 126 -10.17 -5.45 -3.47
C ASP A 126 -10.58 -5.03 -2.05
N TYR A 127 -9.62 -4.58 -1.26
CA TYR A 127 -9.84 -3.98 0.06
C TYR A 127 -9.06 -2.68 0.15
N LEU A 128 -9.74 -1.65 0.65
CA LEU A 128 -9.18 -0.34 0.91
C LEU A 128 -9.43 0.04 2.36
N SER A 129 -8.37 0.36 3.08
CA SER A 129 -8.42 0.80 4.47
C SER A 129 -7.64 2.08 4.67
N THR A 130 -8.07 2.89 5.62
CA THR A 130 -7.36 4.11 6.00
C THR A 130 -7.01 4.08 7.48
N LEU A 131 -5.85 4.61 7.81
CA LEU A 131 -5.41 4.91 9.16
C LEU A 131 -5.06 6.40 9.25
N VAL A 132 -4.99 6.93 10.46
CA VAL A 132 -4.52 8.29 10.70
C VAL A 132 -3.05 8.23 11.10
N VAL A 133 -2.23 9.11 10.51
CA VAL A 133 -0.82 9.22 10.88
C VAL A 133 -0.70 9.60 12.36
N SER A 134 0.20 8.94 13.07
CA SER A 134 0.48 9.23 14.46
C SER A 134 1.97 9.11 14.76
N PHE A 135 2.44 9.86 15.74
CA PHE A 135 3.86 9.96 16.10
C PHE A 135 4.08 9.58 17.57
N PRO A 136 3.86 8.31 17.97
CA PRO A 136 3.96 7.90 19.37
C PRO A 136 5.37 8.04 19.97
N GLN A 137 6.40 8.19 19.14
CA GLN A 137 7.79 8.40 19.54
C GLN A 137 8.31 9.80 19.21
N GLY A 138 7.40 10.76 18.93
CA GLY A 138 7.75 12.09 18.44
C GLY A 138 7.80 12.17 16.91
N GLU A 139 7.74 13.39 16.39
CA GLU A 139 7.68 13.66 14.96
C GLU A 139 9.01 14.15 14.35
N GLU A 140 10.08 14.20 15.15
CA GLU A 140 11.37 14.76 14.74
C GLU A 140 11.91 14.08 13.48
N ARG A 141 11.94 12.74 13.47
CA ARG A 141 12.40 11.96 12.32
C ARG A 141 11.53 12.16 11.08
N PHE A 142 10.23 12.36 11.26
CA PHE A 142 9.32 12.65 10.18
C PHE A 142 9.60 14.03 9.59
N ARG A 143 9.83 15.04 10.44
CA ARG A 143 10.17 16.39 10.03
C ARG A 143 11.51 16.49 9.30
N GLU A 144 12.49 15.64 9.61
CA GLU A 144 13.76 15.57 8.86
C GLU A 144 13.53 15.33 7.35
N GLY A 145 12.53 14.53 6.98
CA GLY A 145 12.18 14.23 5.59
C GLY A 145 11.15 15.19 5.02
N PHE A 146 10.09 15.47 5.78
CA PHE A 146 8.98 16.29 5.32
C PHE A 146 9.36 17.78 5.23
N GLY A 147 10.09 18.30 6.19
CA GLY A 147 10.49 19.71 6.34
C GLY A 147 9.88 20.36 7.59
N GLU A 148 10.48 21.48 8.00
CA GLU A 148 10.04 22.25 9.17
C GLU A 148 8.63 22.86 8.99
N ASP A 149 8.14 22.97 7.77
CA ASP A 149 6.82 23.45 7.39
C ASP A 149 5.69 22.42 7.61
N PHE A 150 6.00 21.23 8.12
CA PHE A 150 4.97 20.25 8.46
C PHE A 150 4.10 20.74 9.60
N ALA A 151 2.82 20.93 9.33
CA ALA A 151 1.79 21.20 10.31
C ALA A 151 0.77 20.05 10.28
N PRO A 152 0.62 19.28 11.39
CA PRO A 152 -0.35 18.18 11.42
C PRO A 152 -1.77 18.73 11.30
N LEU A 153 -2.65 17.98 10.65
CA LEU A 153 -4.06 18.34 10.55
C LEU A 153 -4.73 18.36 11.93
N SER A 154 -5.59 19.35 12.14
CA SER A 154 -6.57 19.31 13.22
C SER A 154 -7.57 18.16 13.00
N GLN A 155 -8.34 17.79 14.00
CA GLN A 155 -9.41 16.79 13.84
C GLN A 155 -10.40 17.18 12.73
N HIS A 156 -10.73 18.46 12.62
CA HIS A 156 -11.60 18.96 11.55
C HIS A 156 -10.94 18.81 10.17
N GLY A 157 -9.67 19.20 10.04
CA GLY A 157 -8.91 19.02 8.81
C GLY A 157 -8.77 17.56 8.37
N LEU A 158 -8.65 16.61 9.32
CA LEU A 158 -8.69 15.18 9.02
C LEU A 158 -10.03 14.75 8.44
N PHE A 159 -11.14 15.24 8.97
CA PHE A 159 -12.45 14.94 8.44
C PHE A 159 -12.65 15.54 7.04
N GLU A 160 -12.17 16.76 6.78
CA GLU A 160 -12.20 17.37 5.45
C GLU A 160 -11.35 16.59 4.44
N GLU A 161 -10.17 16.10 4.84
CA GLU A 161 -9.31 15.26 4.01
C GLU A 161 -10.01 13.94 3.66
N ILE A 162 -10.55 13.23 4.65
CA ILE A 162 -11.27 11.97 4.45
C ILE A 162 -12.50 12.20 3.57
N GLN A 163 -13.25 13.26 3.79
CA GLN A 163 -14.40 13.63 2.96
C GLN A 163 -13.95 13.86 1.50
N THR A 164 -12.90 14.65 1.30
CA THR A 164 -12.33 14.91 -0.04
C THR A 164 -11.91 13.60 -0.71
N PHE A 165 -11.23 12.71 0.02
CA PHE A 165 -10.84 11.40 -0.48
C PHE A 165 -12.04 10.58 -0.93
N LEU A 166 -13.07 10.44 -0.08
CA LEU A 166 -14.28 9.68 -0.37
C LEU A 166 -15.09 10.25 -1.54
N GLU A 167 -15.19 11.58 -1.64
CA GLU A 167 -15.89 12.26 -2.75
C GLU A 167 -15.24 12.02 -4.12
N HIS A 168 -13.93 11.75 -4.14
CA HIS A 168 -13.17 11.47 -5.36
C HIS A 168 -12.99 9.97 -5.65
N LEU A 169 -13.42 9.09 -4.74
CA LEU A 169 -13.40 7.65 -4.98
C LEU A 169 -14.52 7.24 -5.94
N ASN A 170 -14.14 6.40 -6.90
CA ASN A 170 -15.06 5.75 -7.84
C ASN A 170 -14.64 4.29 -7.99
N LEU A 171 -14.98 3.48 -7.00
CA LEU A 171 -14.67 2.06 -6.98
C LEU A 171 -15.86 1.27 -7.55
N GLU A 172 -15.56 0.27 -8.36
CA GLU A 172 -16.56 -0.59 -9.02
C GLU A 172 -17.06 -1.73 -8.12
N ARG A 173 -16.43 -1.94 -6.94
CA ARG A 173 -16.71 -3.05 -6.02
C ARG A 173 -16.96 -2.57 -4.60
#